data_1cb530244f78e2ae641d20efec508167
#
_entry.id   1cb530244f78e2ae641d20efec508167
#
_cell.length_a   1.000
_cell.length_b   1.000
_cell.length_c   1.000
_cell.angle_alpha   90.00
_cell.angle_beta   90.00
_cell.angle_gamma   90.00
#
_symmetry.space_group_name_H-M   'P 1'
#
loop_
_entity.id
_entity.type
_entity.pdbx_description
1 polymer ?
#
loop_
_entity_poly.entity_id
_entity_poly.type
_entity_poly.pdbx_seq_one_letter_code
_entity_poly.pdbx_strand_id
1 'polypeptide(L)'
;MLKFHILNVEQGNSAIVEFDSGTEKFFGVVDSNLPAGVTEPKALTKLRELGAQRLSFVCLTHPHKDHFKGLYPIIQAFDGRIDYFYSCPFGALFQNPKRLKQFATKLQAIYKMSEGEPRKEALELLQIIKWATEKSKAGSLDWRECAGEHFQLAPTGFAGVSVATILPPTKARGPYIQQIERQDGFILGTFKENEISLALEFSYGGTVVVLGGDGTVANWDDRRRWERNRNSPLNASVVNLPHHGSRHDCSDEVLLQLFASRGDRAGVNSANGHSHPSFEVIEWMERNGVKPYCTNLIPQCGANAQRLLNLPNLETRLGQWVRDVAASLGTVQPCQGDVSVAVDSFGNTNVTRQFANACLYRGEFAGLGLNPL
;
A
#
# COMPACT_ATOMS: atom_id res chain seq x y z
N MET A 1 0.37 19.77 8.41
CA MET A 1 -0.27 19.18 7.20
C MET A 1 0.15 17.71 7.12
N LEU A 2 -0.79 16.81 6.95
CA LEU A 2 -0.52 15.37 6.74
C LEU A 2 -0.59 15.05 5.25
N LYS A 3 0.42 14.37 4.70
CA LYS A 3 0.46 13.99 3.29
C LYS A 3 0.79 12.51 3.11
N PHE A 4 0.23 11.92 2.08
CA PHE A 4 0.52 10.58 1.64
C PHE A 4 0.98 10.62 0.19
N HIS A 5 2.12 10.01 -0.09
CA HIS A 5 2.64 9.82 -1.43
C HIS A 5 2.49 8.34 -1.77
N ILE A 6 1.45 8.00 -2.52
CA ILE A 6 1.22 6.64 -3.01
C ILE A 6 1.98 6.51 -4.33
N LEU A 7 3.02 5.71 -4.34
CA LEU A 7 3.98 5.67 -5.42
C LEU A 7 3.58 4.64 -6.49
N ASN A 8 3.78 5.00 -7.74
CA ASN A 8 3.74 4.03 -8.82
C ASN A 8 5.02 3.19 -8.80
N VAL A 9 4.92 2.00 -8.32
CA VAL A 9 5.99 1.00 -8.26
C VAL A 9 5.68 -0.22 -9.14
N GLU A 10 4.91 0.00 -10.20
CA GLU A 10 4.36 -1.03 -11.09
C GLU A 10 3.44 -1.98 -10.31
N GLN A 11 3.84 -3.22 -10.13
CA GLN A 11 3.13 -4.16 -9.25
C GLN A 11 3.58 -3.94 -7.81
N GLY A 12 2.64 -3.75 -6.89
CA GLY A 12 2.92 -3.67 -5.45
C GLY A 12 2.49 -2.36 -4.80
N ASN A 13 2.70 -2.29 -3.49
CA ASN A 13 2.41 -1.14 -2.67
C ASN A 13 3.68 -0.42 -2.23
N SER A 14 3.65 0.90 -2.23
CA SER A 14 4.67 1.74 -1.62
C SER A 14 4.06 3.10 -1.29
N ALA A 15 4.08 3.46 -0.03
CA ALA A 15 3.57 4.76 0.41
C ALA A 15 4.56 5.45 1.36
N ILE A 16 4.69 6.77 1.20
CA ILE A 16 5.38 7.63 2.16
C ILE A 16 4.30 8.47 2.86
N VAL A 17 4.37 8.51 4.18
CA VAL A 17 3.55 9.38 5.03
C VAL A 17 4.45 10.52 5.49
N GLU A 18 4.09 11.76 5.12
CA GLU A 18 4.78 12.99 5.52
C GLU A 18 3.86 13.77 6.45
N PHE A 19 4.35 14.12 7.61
CA PHE A 19 3.69 15.07 8.50
C PHE A 19 4.54 16.31 8.67
N ASP A 20 4.00 17.45 8.24
CA ASP A 20 4.60 18.77 8.38
C ASP A 20 3.91 19.51 9.53
N SER A 21 4.65 19.67 10.62
CA SER A 21 4.18 20.39 11.82
C SER A 21 4.23 21.92 11.65
N GLY A 22 4.81 22.40 10.55
CA GLY A 22 5.11 23.81 10.29
C GLY A 22 6.53 24.21 10.69
N THR A 23 7.15 23.49 11.62
CA THR A 23 8.55 23.73 12.05
C THR A 23 9.46 22.60 11.62
N GLU A 24 8.94 21.39 11.51
CA GLU A 24 9.70 20.19 11.24
C GLU A 24 8.86 19.19 10.44
N LYS A 25 9.52 18.36 9.64
CA LYS A 25 8.88 17.31 8.85
C LYS A 25 9.27 15.95 9.38
N PHE A 26 8.26 15.09 9.49
CA PHE A 26 8.37 13.71 9.94
C PHE A 26 7.91 12.77 8.84
N PHE A 27 8.57 11.63 8.71
CA PHE A 27 8.33 10.71 7.61
C PHE A 27 8.13 9.29 8.12
N GLY A 28 7.19 8.59 7.50
CA GLY A 28 7.00 7.16 7.62
C GLY A 28 7.00 6.48 6.26
N VAL A 29 7.36 5.21 6.20
CA VAL A 29 7.27 4.39 4.99
C VAL A 29 6.37 3.21 5.27
N VAL A 30 5.42 2.95 4.39
CA VAL A 30 4.54 1.79 4.43
C VAL A 30 4.74 0.99 3.16
N ASP A 31 5.30 -0.20 3.32
CA ASP A 31 5.70 -1.09 2.24
C ASP A 31 6.68 -0.47 1.22
N SER A 32 7.21 -1.30 0.37
CA SER A 32 8.00 -0.87 -0.78
C SER A 32 8.03 -2.00 -1.81
N ASN A 33 8.05 -1.64 -3.09
CA ASN A 33 8.41 -2.57 -4.14
C ASN A 33 9.57 -2.03 -4.98
N LEU A 34 10.39 -2.95 -5.47
CA LEU A 34 11.47 -2.70 -6.40
C LEU A 34 11.21 -3.49 -7.69
N PRO A 35 10.70 -2.84 -8.75
CA PRO A 35 10.45 -3.50 -10.03
C PRO A 35 11.69 -4.15 -10.63
N ALA A 36 11.49 -5.12 -11.50
CA ALA A 36 12.59 -5.78 -12.19
C ALA A 36 13.40 -4.78 -13.04
N GLY A 37 14.73 -4.85 -12.95
CA GLY A 37 15.62 -3.93 -13.67
C GLY A 37 15.82 -2.56 -13.02
N VAL A 38 15.10 -2.25 -11.96
CA VAL A 38 15.28 -1.04 -11.15
C VAL A 38 16.29 -1.33 -10.04
N THR A 39 17.24 -0.43 -9.84
CA THR A 39 18.33 -0.62 -8.87
C THR A 39 18.09 0.06 -7.53
N GLU A 40 17.22 1.07 -7.49
CA GLU A 40 16.89 1.80 -6.27
C GLU A 40 15.37 1.91 -6.08
N PRO A 41 14.85 1.64 -4.86
CA PRO A 41 13.41 1.80 -4.59
C PRO A 41 12.96 3.25 -4.79
N LYS A 42 11.85 3.44 -5.47
CA LYS A 42 11.28 4.77 -5.75
C LYS A 42 11.00 5.56 -4.46
N ALA A 43 10.60 4.87 -3.40
CA ALA A 43 10.41 5.50 -2.09
C ALA A 43 11.71 6.10 -1.54
N LEU A 44 12.87 5.46 -1.75
CA LEU A 44 14.14 6.02 -1.31
C LEU A 44 14.51 7.30 -2.06
N THR A 45 14.35 7.30 -3.38
CA THR A 45 14.53 8.49 -4.22
C THR A 45 13.59 9.61 -3.76
N LYS A 46 12.31 9.28 -3.54
CA LYS A 46 11.30 10.25 -3.12
C LYS A 46 11.59 10.83 -1.73
N LEU A 47 12.02 10.02 -0.78
CA LEU A 47 12.42 10.48 0.55
C LEU A 47 13.58 11.49 0.50
N ARG A 48 14.56 11.26 -0.39
CA ARG A 48 15.67 12.21 -0.62
C ARG A 48 15.17 13.53 -1.21
N GLU A 49 14.27 13.47 -2.20
CA GLU A 49 13.63 14.67 -2.79
C GLU A 49 12.87 15.48 -1.73
N LEU A 50 12.20 14.81 -0.79
CA LEU A 50 11.47 15.43 0.31
C LEU A 50 12.40 15.95 1.43
N GLY A 51 13.70 15.65 1.37
CA GLY A 51 14.70 16.08 2.34
C GLY A 51 14.67 15.27 3.64
N ALA A 52 14.13 14.04 3.62
CA ALA A 52 14.04 13.19 4.80
C ALA A 52 15.43 12.87 5.36
N GLN A 53 15.67 13.22 6.64
CA GLN A 53 16.90 12.91 7.35
C GLN A 53 16.73 11.71 8.29
N ARG A 54 15.49 11.40 8.69
CA ARG A 54 15.09 10.41 9.67
C ARG A 54 13.71 9.86 9.29
N LEU A 55 13.43 8.64 9.68
CA LEU A 55 12.11 8.04 9.58
C LEU A 55 11.51 7.81 10.96
N SER A 56 10.34 8.35 11.21
CA SER A 56 9.57 8.08 12.43
C SER A 56 9.16 6.61 12.49
N PHE A 57 8.85 6.02 11.33
CA PHE A 57 8.56 4.60 11.26
C PHE A 57 8.80 4.00 9.87
N VAL A 58 9.04 2.72 9.87
CA VAL A 58 8.90 1.84 8.71
C VAL A 58 7.83 0.79 9.04
N CYS A 59 6.92 0.55 8.14
CA CYS A 59 5.85 -0.44 8.30
C CYS A 59 5.93 -1.47 7.18
N LEU A 60 5.93 -2.76 7.54
CA LEU A 60 5.74 -3.89 6.64
C LEU A 60 4.36 -4.48 6.90
N THR A 61 3.43 -4.29 5.96
CA THR A 61 2.04 -4.74 6.13
C THR A 61 1.94 -6.27 6.17
N HIS A 62 2.62 -6.96 5.26
CA HIS A 62 2.68 -8.43 5.21
C HIS A 62 3.84 -8.89 4.32
N PRO A 63 4.25 -10.18 4.38
CA PRO A 63 5.47 -10.67 3.75
C PRO A 63 5.30 -11.12 2.29
N HIS A 64 4.47 -10.45 1.49
CA HIS A 64 4.49 -10.61 0.05
C HIS A 64 5.59 -9.77 -0.58
N LYS A 65 6.19 -10.28 -1.64
CA LYS A 65 7.35 -9.66 -2.30
C LYS A 65 7.09 -8.23 -2.76
N ASP A 66 5.91 -7.97 -3.25
CA ASP A 66 5.48 -6.67 -3.76
C ASP A 66 5.13 -5.65 -2.66
N HIS A 67 5.39 -6.01 -1.39
CA HIS A 67 5.29 -5.17 -0.21
C HIS A 67 6.62 -5.02 0.55
N PHE A 68 7.53 -5.99 0.47
CA PHE A 68 8.82 -5.86 1.16
C PHE A 68 10.02 -5.64 0.23
N LYS A 69 9.90 -5.97 -1.06
CA LYS A 69 11.01 -5.85 -2.01
C LYS A 69 11.40 -4.37 -2.17
N GLY A 70 12.65 -4.07 -1.86
CA GLY A 70 13.13 -2.68 -1.82
C GLY A 70 13.00 -1.99 -0.47
N LEU A 71 12.42 -2.65 0.56
CA LEU A 71 12.33 -2.09 1.90
C LEU A 71 13.70 -2.11 2.61
N TYR A 72 14.49 -3.17 2.38
CA TYR A 72 15.81 -3.27 3.00
C TYR A 72 16.81 -2.18 2.57
N PRO A 73 16.92 -1.80 1.30
CA PRO A 73 17.69 -0.63 0.89
C PRO A 73 17.26 0.69 1.56
N ILE A 74 15.96 0.89 1.79
CA ILE A 74 15.46 2.06 2.53
C ILE A 74 15.94 1.99 3.99
N ILE A 75 15.78 0.83 4.62
CA ILE A 75 16.24 0.57 5.99
C ILE A 75 17.74 0.85 6.11
N GLN A 76 18.55 0.37 5.17
CA GLN A 76 20.00 0.60 5.18
C GLN A 76 20.35 2.09 5.03
N ALA A 77 19.66 2.82 4.15
CA ALA A 77 19.90 4.24 3.94
C ALA A 77 19.60 5.08 5.19
N PHE A 78 18.68 4.63 6.04
CA PHE A 78 18.28 5.30 7.27
C PHE A 78 18.70 4.54 8.54
N ASP A 79 19.66 3.61 8.46
CA ASP A 79 20.09 2.83 9.63
C ASP A 79 20.53 3.75 10.79
N GLY A 80 20.07 3.44 12.01
CA GLY A 80 20.26 4.28 13.20
C GLY A 80 19.40 5.56 13.23
N ARG A 81 18.53 5.78 12.23
CA ARG A 81 17.66 6.95 12.12
C ARG A 81 16.20 6.54 11.85
N ILE A 82 15.81 5.36 12.29
CA ILE A 82 14.44 4.84 12.27
C ILE A 82 14.02 4.62 13.72
N ASP A 83 12.88 5.22 14.14
CA ASP A 83 12.41 5.11 15.52
C ASP A 83 11.62 3.83 15.73
N TYR A 84 10.66 3.54 14.84
CA TYR A 84 9.76 2.41 14.95
C TYR A 84 9.82 1.51 13.71
N PHE A 85 9.73 0.22 13.95
CA PHE A 85 9.41 -0.77 12.94
C PHE A 85 8.08 -1.42 13.28
N TYR A 86 7.05 -1.11 12.49
CA TYR A 86 5.75 -1.74 12.61
C TYR A 86 5.67 -2.92 11.64
N SER A 87 5.26 -4.07 12.11
CA SER A 87 5.11 -5.24 11.24
C SER A 87 3.83 -6.00 11.54
N CYS A 88 3.34 -6.70 10.53
CA CYS A 88 2.34 -7.75 10.74
C CYS A 88 2.82 -8.74 11.80
N PRO A 89 1.93 -9.65 12.29
CA PRO A 89 2.25 -10.53 13.42
C PRO A 89 3.36 -11.56 13.15
N PHE A 90 4.52 -11.12 12.72
CA PHE A 90 5.75 -11.91 12.76
C PHE A 90 6.31 -12.06 14.16
N GLY A 91 6.11 -11.09 15.03
CA GLY A 91 6.83 -10.95 16.27
C GLY A 91 6.53 -12.03 17.28
N ALA A 92 5.35 -12.69 17.20
CA ALA A 92 5.13 -13.90 18.00
C ALA A 92 6.10 -15.03 17.62
N LEU A 93 6.63 -15.00 16.38
CA LEU A 93 7.74 -15.87 16.00
C LEU A 93 9.02 -15.45 16.73
N PHE A 94 9.21 -14.13 16.94
CA PHE A 94 10.45 -13.55 17.47
C PHE A 94 10.50 -13.50 18.98
N GLN A 95 9.37 -13.47 19.66
CA GLN A 95 9.29 -13.63 21.11
C GLN A 95 9.66 -15.05 21.55
N ASN A 96 9.61 -16.02 20.63
CA ASN A 96 10.03 -17.39 20.89
C ASN A 96 11.25 -17.73 20.02
N PRO A 97 12.47 -17.82 20.62
CA PRO A 97 13.69 -18.11 19.89
C PRO A 97 13.63 -19.40 19.05
N LYS A 98 12.86 -20.40 19.50
CA LYS A 98 12.68 -21.65 18.74
C LYS A 98 11.88 -21.42 17.46
N ARG A 99 10.80 -20.63 17.51
CA ARG A 99 9.98 -20.26 16.35
C ARG A 99 10.76 -19.41 15.36
N LEU A 100 11.46 -18.40 15.86
CA LEU A 100 12.36 -17.58 15.04
C LEU A 100 13.38 -18.44 14.30
N LYS A 101 14.03 -19.36 15.01
CA LYS A 101 14.99 -20.27 14.41
C LYS A 101 14.35 -21.15 13.32
N GLN A 102 13.15 -21.66 13.56
CA GLN A 102 12.42 -22.44 12.56
C GLN A 102 12.10 -21.62 11.31
N PHE A 103 11.58 -20.40 11.49
CA PHE A 103 11.28 -19.48 10.40
C PHE A 103 12.53 -19.12 9.59
N ALA A 104 13.60 -18.70 10.27
CA ALA A 104 14.88 -18.38 9.63
C ALA A 104 15.46 -19.59 8.89
N THR A 105 15.35 -20.80 9.47
CA THR A 105 15.80 -22.04 8.83
C THR A 105 15.02 -22.33 7.54
N LYS A 106 13.72 -22.10 7.54
CA LYS A 106 12.87 -22.26 6.36
C LYS A 106 13.23 -21.25 5.26
N LEU A 107 13.39 -19.97 5.61
CA LEU A 107 13.85 -18.97 4.66
C LEU A 107 15.25 -19.28 4.11
N GLN A 108 16.17 -19.76 4.96
CA GLN A 108 17.49 -20.21 4.51
C GLN A 108 17.41 -21.42 3.57
N ALA A 109 16.46 -22.34 3.79
CA ALA A 109 16.24 -23.45 2.88
C ALA A 109 15.76 -22.93 1.51
N ILE A 110 14.80 -22.01 1.45
CA ILE A 110 14.39 -21.37 0.21
C ILE A 110 15.59 -20.69 -0.47
N TYR A 111 16.37 -19.90 0.28
CA TYR A 111 17.56 -19.24 -0.23
C TYR A 111 18.58 -20.22 -0.83
N LYS A 112 18.77 -21.40 -0.21
CA LYS A 112 19.72 -22.42 -0.68
C LYS A 112 19.22 -23.24 -1.86
N MET A 113 17.91 -23.50 -1.89
CA MET A 113 17.29 -24.40 -2.89
C MET A 113 16.79 -23.65 -4.12
N SER A 114 16.64 -22.34 -4.05
CA SER A 114 16.14 -21.51 -5.12
C SER A 114 17.26 -20.75 -5.81
N GLU A 115 17.05 -20.40 -7.08
CA GLU A 115 17.88 -19.50 -7.86
C GLU A 115 17.04 -18.30 -8.33
N GLY A 116 17.75 -17.26 -8.81
CA GLY A 116 17.06 -16.08 -9.36
C GLY A 116 16.28 -15.27 -8.31
N GLU A 117 15.09 -14.83 -8.66
CA GLU A 117 14.27 -13.93 -7.84
C GLU A 117 13.82 -14.53 -6.49
N PRO A 118 13.31 -15.78 -6.40
CA PRO A 118 12.89 -16.35 -5.10
C PRO A 118 14.03 -16.38 -4.06
N ARG A 119 15.27 -16.57 -4.52
CA ARG A 119 16.45 -16.52 -3.66
C ARG A 119 16.72 -15.11 -3.13
N LYS A 120 16.61 -14.11 -3.99
CA LYS A 120 16.78 -12.70 -3.63
C LYS A 120 15.71 -12.25 -2.64
N GLU A 121 14.46 -12.62 -2.90
CA GLU A 121 13.32 -12.34 -2.04
C GLU A 121 13.50 -12.91 -0.63
N ALA A 122 13.86 -14.20 -0.54
CA ALA A 122 14.13 -14.84 0.75
C ALA A 122 15.29 -14.16 1.50
N LEU A 123 16.33 -13.75 0.77
CA LEU A 123 17.46 -13.04 1.37
C LEU A 123 17.04 -11.67 1.91
N GLU A 124 16.30 -10.90 1.13
CA GLU A 124 15.88 -9.55 1.54
C GLU A 124 14.99 -9.61 2.79
N LEU A 125 14.01 -10.50 2.82
CA LEU A 125 13.16 -10.69 4.01
C LEU A 125 13.98 -11.11 5.23
N LEU A 126 14.96 -12.01 5.06
CA LEU A 126 15.90 -12.39 6.13
C LEU A 126 16.71 -11.20 6.63
N GLN A 127 17.15 -10.32 5.75
CA GLN A 127 17.92 -9.13 6.10
C GLN A 127 17.08 -8.13 6.91
N ILE A 128 15.82 -7.89 6.50
CA ILE A 128 14.88 -7.04 7.25
C ILE A 128 14.68 -7.59 8.67
N ILE A 129 14.41 -8.87 8.78
CA ILE A 129 14.16 -9.55 10.06
C ILE A 129 15.39 -9.50 10.96
N LYS A 130 16.57 -9.80 10.40
CA LYS A 130 17.84 -9.75 11.12
C LYS A 130 18.09 -8.35 11.66
N TRP A 131 17.98 -7.34 10.80
CA TRP A 131 18.15 -5.93 11.18
C TRP A 131 17.20 -5.54 12.32
N ALA A 132 15.91 -5.81 12.18
CA ALA A 132 14.92 -5.46 13.19
C ALA A 132 15.21 -6.15 14.53
N THR A 133 15.61 -7.43 14.49
CA THR A 133 15.97 -8.20 15.69
C THR A 133 17.20 -7.61 16.39
N GLU A 134 18.25 -7.29 15.63
CA GLU A 134 19.51 -6.77 16.19
C GLU A 134 19.31 -5.37 16.79
N LYS A 135 18.63 -4.47 16.06
CA LYS A 135 18.39 -3.10 16.51
C LYS A 135 17.43 -3.03 17.70
N SER A 136 16.41 -3.85 17.73
CA SER A 136 15.48 -3.92 18.85
C SER A 136 16.18 -4.46 20.11
N LYS A 137 17.01 -5.50 19.99
CA LYS A 137 17.82 -6.00 21.10
C LYS A 137 18.82 -4.98 21.63
N ALA A 138 19.36 -4.15 20.75
CA ALA A 138 20.28 -3.06 21.12
C ALA A 138 19.55 -1.84 21.72
N GLY A 139 18.21 -1.83 21.75
CA GLY A 139 17.41 -0.71 22.25
C GLY A 139 17.41 0.53 21.33
N SER A 140 17.88 0.40 20.08
CA SER A 140 17.95 1.50 19.13
C SER A 140 16.78 1.53 18.14
N LEU A 141 15.85 0.60 18.24
CA LEU A 141 14.64 0.49 17.43
C LEU A 141 13.50 -0.05 18.29
N ASP A 142 12.35 0.63 18.27
CA ASP A 142 11.12 0.09 18.86
C ASP A 142 10.39 -0.76 17.80
N TRP A 143 10.58 -2.08 17.87
CA TRP A 143 9.88 -2.99 16.99
C TRP A 143 8.56 -3.41 17.60
N ARG A 144 7.46 -3.07 16.94
CA ARG A 144 6.10 -3.42 17.36
C ARG A 144 5.43 -4.31 16.34
N GLU A 145 5.02 -5.46 16.80
CA GLU A 145 4.09 -6.31 16.10
C GLU A 145 2.68 -5.77 16.26
N CYS A 146 2.01 -5.52 15.17
CA CYS A 146 0.69 -4.90 15.14
C CYS A 146 -0.37 -5.93 14.76
N ALA A 147 -1.38 -6.05 15.61
CA ALA A 147 -2.58 -6.83 15.35
C ALA A 147 -3.71 -6.32 16.24
N GLY A 148 -4.88 -6.30 15.72
CA GLY A 148 -6.06 -5.84 16.45
C GLY A 148 -6.91 -4.91 15.59
N GLU A 149 -8.19 -4.89 15.89
CA GLU A 149 -9.19 -4.14 15.13
C GLU A 149 -9.08 -2.61 15.32
N HIS A 150 -8.32 -2.18 16.28
CA HIS A 150 -7.93 -0.78 16.51
C HIS A 150 -6.78 -0.71 17.50
N PHE A 151 -5.56 -0.88 17.04
CA PHE A 151 -4.36 -0.80 17.86
C PHE A 151 -3.63 0.53 17.59
N GLN A 152 -3.61 1.40 18.60
CA GLN A 152 -2.99 2.73 18.51
C GLN A 152 -1.48 2.64 18.34
N LEU A 153 -0.99 3.40 17.38
CA LEU A 153 0.42 3.65 17.14
C LEU A 153 0.75 5.10 17.54
N ALA A 154 1.96 5.33 17.98
CA ALA A 154 2.42 6.67 18.38
C ALA A 154 3.78 6.96 17.72
N PRO A 155 3.84 7.13 16.39
CA PRO A 155 5.10 7.45 15.73
C PRO A 155 5.62 8.82 16.16
N THR A 156 6.94 8.91 16.32
CA THR A 156 7.61 10.16 16.72
C THR A 156 7.24 11.30 15.77
N GLY A 157 6.90 12.44 16.33
CA GLY A 157 6.65 13.68 15.60
C GLY A 157 5.27 13.79 14.95
N PHE A 158 4.42 12.77 15.00
CA PHE A 158 3.05 12.81 14.47
C PHE A 158 2.07 13.39 15.49
N ALA A 159 2.44 14.48 16.14
CA ALA A 159 1.58 15.14 17.13
C ALA A 159 0.27 15.63 16.51
N GLY A 160 -0.85 15.28 17.11
CA GLY A 160 -2.18 15.63 16.60
C GLY A 160 -2.69 14.73 15.47
N VAL A 161 -1.89 13.76 15.02
CA VAL A 161 -2.33 12.71 14.09
C VAL A 161 -2.60 11.44 14.91
N SER A 162 -3.80 10.91 14.86
CA SER A 162 -4.08 9.57 15.36
C SER A 162 -3.67 8.55 14.31
N VAL A 163 -2.85 7.59 14.68
CA VAL A 163 -2.41 6.50 13.81
C VAL A 163 -2.76 5.18 14.47
N ALA A 164 -3.49 4.31 13.78
CA ALA A 164 -3.86 3.01 14.29
C ALA A 164 -3.74 1.92 13.23
N THR A 165 -3.45 0.69 13.65
CA THR A 165 -3.75 -0.47 12.80
C THR A 165 -5.19 -0.89 13.03
N ILE A 166 -5.89 -1.21 11.96
CA ILE A 166 -7.29 -1.62 11.97
C ILE A 166 -7.49 -3.05 11.46
N LEU A 167 -6.45 -3.62 10.89
CA LEU A 167 -6.29 -5.03 10.50
C LEU A 167 -4.87 -5.49 10.85
N PRO A 168 -4.60 -6.79 10.96
CA PRO A 168 -5.56 -7.90 10.95
C PRO A 168 -6.30 -8.01 12.28
N PRO A 169 -7.44 -8.69 12.33
CA PRO A 169 -8.10 -8.99 13.61
C PRO A 169 -7.20 -9.86 14.48
N THR A 170 -7.25 -9.66 15.79
CA THR A 170 -6.38 -10.36 16.75
C THR A 170 -6.39 -11.88 16.57
N LYS A 171 -7.53 -12.45 16.18
CA LYS A 171 -7.68 -13.89 15.95
C LYS A 171 -6.93 -14.44 14.74
N ALA A 172 -6.57 -13.62 13.77
CA ALA A 172 -5.86 -14.07 12.56
C ALA A 172 -4.42 -14.53 12.86
N ARG A 173 -3.84 -14.00 13.92
CA ARG A 173 -2.47 -14.29 14.35
C ARG A 173 -2.21 -15.78 14.62
N GLY A 174 -3.09 -16.43 15.38
CA GLY A 174 -2.92 -17.83 15.80
C GLY A 174 -2.81 -18.83 14.63
N PRO A 175 -3.78 -18.85 13.71
CA PRO A 175 -3.74 -19.71 12.53
C PRO A 175 -2.48 -19.51 11.68
N TYR A 176 -2.05 -18.27 11.47
CA TYR A 176 -0.85 -17.96 10.69
C TYR A 176 0.41 -18.53 11.34
N ILE A 177 0.59 -18.34 12.66
CA ILE A 177 1.72 -18.91 13.41
C ILE A 177 1.72 -20.43 13.32
N GLN A 178 0.54 -21.08 13.46
CA GLN A 178 0.42 -22.53 13.32
C GLN A 178 0.83 -23.02 11.93
N GLN A 179 0.50 -22.28 10.86
CA GLN A 179 0.96 -22.63 9.52
C GLN A 179 2.49 -22.60 9.43
N ILE A 180 3.13 -21.58 9.99
CA ILE A 180 4.59 -21.49 9.99
C ILE A 180 5.23 -22.63 10.81
N GLU A 181 4.60 -23.06 11.90
CA GLU A 181 5.08 -24.14 12.75
C GLU A 181 4.97 -25.54 12.11
N ARG A 182 3.97 -25.75 11.25
CA ARG A 182 3.81 -27.02 10.54
C ARG A 182 5.02 -27.29 9.64
N GLN A 183 5.48 -28.53 9.63
CA GLN A 183 6.70 -28.93 8.89
C GLN A 183 6.52 -28.97 7.37
N ASP A 184 5.29 -28.94 6.88
CA ASP A 184 4.96 -29.20 5.49
C ASP A 184 5.13 -27.94 4.63
N GLY A 185 6.36 -27.73 4.20
CA GLY A 185 6.68 -26.87 3.06
C GLY A 185 6.36 -25.36 3.24
N PHE A 186 7.27 -24.62 3.85
CA PHE A 186 7.22 -23.17 3.79
C PHE A 186 7.69 -22.68 2.41
N ILE A 187 6.77 -22.18 1.61
CA ILE A 187 7.04 -21.47 0.36
C ILE A 187 6.48 -20.05 0.53
N LEU A 188 7.30 -19.01 0.38
CA LEU A 188 6.82 -17.63 0.38
C LEU A 188 5.71 -17.47 -0.66
N GLY A 189 4.61 -16.84 -0.29
CA GLY A 189 3.46 -16.63 -1.16
C GLY A 189 2.49 -17.81 -1.25
N THR A 190 2.68 -18.89 -0.48
CA THR A 190 1.72 -20.01 -0.39
C THR A 190 0.89 -20.00 0.88
N PHE A 191 1.21 -19.10 1.81
CA PHE A 191 0.45 -18.90 3.02
C PHE A 191 -0.63 -17.86 2.79
N LYS A 192 -1.53 -17.81 3.72
CA LYS A 192 -2.57 -16.78 3.76
C LYS A 192 -2.00 -15.47 4.34
N GLU A 193 -0.90 -14.98 3.74
CA GLU A 193 -0.20 -13.78 4.20
C GLU A 193 -1.10 -12.55 4.19
N ASN A 194 -2.07 -12.48 3.26
CA ASN A 194 -3.06 -11.41 3.23
C ASN A 194 -3.97 -11.43 4.48
N GLU A 195 -4.19 -12.61 5.10
CA GLU A 195 -4.98 -12.70 6.34
C GLU A 195 -4.29 -12.00 7.53
N ILE A 196 -2.99 -11.75 7.46
CA ILE A 196 -2.24 -11.01 8.48
C ILE A 196 -1.81 -9.63 8.01
N SER A 197 -2.26 -9.18 6.85
CA SER A 197 -1.91 -7.87 6.33
C SER A 197 -2.44 -6.76 7.22
N LEU A 198 -1.56 -5.80 7.55
CA LEU A 198 -1.94 -4.59 8.25
C LEU A 198 -2.74 -3.68 7.33
N ALA A 199 -3.79 -3.09 7.87
CA ALA A 199 -4.36 -1.86 7.33
C ALA A 199 -4.17 -0.75 8.37
N LEU A 200 -3.79 0.44 7.90
CA LEU A 200 -3.50 1.59 8.74
C LEU A 200 -4.57 2.66 8.57
N GLU A 201 -5.03 3.18 9.69
CA GLU A 201 -5.91 4.34 9.78
C GLU A 201 -5.11 5.54 10.27
N PHE A 202 -5.25 6.67 9.57
CA PHE A 202 -4.71 7.96 9.98
C PHE A 202 -5.86 8.95 10.11
N SER A 203 -5.98 9.59 11.28
CA SER A 203 -6.98 10.62 11.50
C SER A 203 -6.30 11.95 11.83
N TYR A 204 -6.64 12.98 11.06
CA TYR A 204 -6.11 14.34 11.22
C TYR A 204 -7.13 15.38 10.79
N GLY A 205 -7.33 16.43 11.60
CA GLY A 205 -8.31 17.50 11.31
C GLY A 205 -9.77 17.00 11.18
N GLY A 206 -10.09 15.83 11.75
CA GLY A 206 -11.41 15.20 11.60
C GLY A 206 -11.57 14.37 10.33
N THR A 207 -10.54 14.29 9.49
CA THR A 207 -10.54 13.44 8.28
C THR A 207 -9.80 12.15 8.53
N VAL A 208 -10.35 11.05 8.01
CA VAL A 208 -9.75 9.70 8.07
C VAL A 208 -9.21 9.31 6.71
N VAL A 209 -7.96 8.86 6.70
CA VAL A 209 -7.28 8.25 5.55
C VAL A 209 -6.90 6.82 5.91
N VAL A 210 -7.18 5.88 5.02
CA VAL A 210 -6.86 4.46 5.21
C VAL A 210 -5.85 3.99 4.16
N LEU A 211 -4.80 3.30 4.62
CA LEU A 211 -3.95 2.46 3.78
C LEU A 211 -4.35 1.01 4.01
N GLY A 212 -5.01 0.40 3.03
CA GLY A 212 -5.73 -0.86 3.18
C GLY A 212 -4.85 -2.11 3.25
N GLY A 213 -3.55 -2.02 2.89
CA GLY A 213 -2.71 -3.20 2.71
C GLY A 213 -3.35 -4.20 1.74
N ASP A 214 -3.21 -5.49 2.03
CA ASP A 214 -3.88 -6.56 1.28
C ASP A 214 -4.94 -7.30 2.12
N GLY A 215 -5.59 -6.56 3.04
CA GLY A 215 -6.62 -7.10 3.92
C GLY A 215 -7.73 -7.83 3.16
N THR A 216 -8.03 -9.06 3.57
CA THR A 216 -9.05 -9.92 2.93
C THR A 216 -10.47 -9.55 3.33
N VAL A 217 -11.47 -9.96 2.54
CA VAL A 217 -12.91 -9.80 2.90
C VAL A 217 -13.19 -10.32 4.30
N ALA A 218 -12.62 -11.49 4.66
CA ALA A 218 -12.83 -12.07 6.00
C ALA A 218 -12.33 -11.17 7.13
N ASN A 219 -11.19 -10.52 6.93
CA ASN A 219 -10.63 -9.55 7.87
C ASN A 219 -11.52 -8.31 8.01
N TRP A 220 -12.01 -7.78 6.88
CA TRP A 220 -12.92 -6.64 6.85
C TRP A 220 -14.27 -6.97 7.47
N ASP A 221 -14.79 -8.19 7.30
CA ASP A 221 -16.02 -8.66 7.97
C ASP A 221 -15.88 -8.70 9.49
N ASP A 222 -14.72 -9.13 9.98
CA ASP A 222 -14.43 -9.10 11.42
C ASP A 222 -14.35 -7.66 11.94
N ARG A 223 -13.66 -6.78 11.24
CA ARG A 223 -13.60 -5.35 11.54
C ARG A 223 -15.01 -4.74 11.56
N ARG A 224 -15.86 -5.05 10.57
CA ARG A 224 -17.25 -4.56 10.50
C ARG A 224 -18.09 -5.01 11.70
N ARG A 225 -17.90 -6.24 12.21
CA ARG A 225 -18.54 -6.70 13.44
C ARG A 225 -18.06 -5.91 14.66
N TRP A 226 -16.77 -5.63 14.72
CA TRP A 226 -16.18 -4.81 15.77
C TRP A 226 -16.73 -3.38 15.78
N GLU A 227 -16.83 -2.74 14.61
CA GLU A 227 -17.37 -1.39 14.42
C GLU A 227 -18.83 -1.29 14.88
N ARG A 228 -19.66 -2.26 14.46
CA ARG A 228 -21.07 -2.31 14.88
C ARG A 228 -21.22 -2.44 16.39
N ASN A 229 -20.43 -3.29 17.03
CA ASN A 229 -20.49 -3.51 18.46
C ASN A 229 -20.04 -2.29 19.27
N ARG A 230 -19.29 -1.38 18.67
CA ARG A 230 -18.75 -0.17 19.32
C ARG A 230 -19.35 1.12 18.81
N ASN A 231 -20.25 1.04 17.84
CA ASN A 231 -20.80 2.21 17.13
C ASN A 231 -19.70 3.17 16.63
N SER A 232 -18.62 2.60 16.09
CA SER A 232 -17.43 3.32 15.64
C SER A 232 -17.11 2.97 14.18
N PRO A 233 -17.88 3.54 13.22
CA PRO A 233 -17.64 3.31 11.79
C PRO A 233 -16.34 3.98 11.34
N LEU A 234 -15.70 3.41 10.34
CA LEU A 234 -14.41 3.90 9.82
C LEU A 234 -14.53 5.27 9.16
N ASN A 235 -15.56 5.46 8.31
CA ASN A 235 -15.87 6.74 7.65
C ASN A 235 -14.68 7.43 6.95
N ALA A 236 -13.89 6.70 6.19
CA ALA A 236 -12.71 7.28 5.53
C ALA A 236 -13.11 8.21 4.37
N SER A 237 -12.44 9.36 4.29
CA SER A 237 -12.52 10.26 3.12
C SER A 237 -11.61 9.79 2.00
N VAL A 238 -10.46 9.22 2.33
CA VAL A 238 -9.53 8.67 1.34
C VAL A 238 -9.12 7.26 1.74
N VAL A 239 -9.14 6.35 0.77
CA VAL A 239 -8.72 4.97 0.96
C VAL A 239 -7.73 4.58 -0.14
N ASN A 240 -6.51 4.19 0.23
CA ASN A 240 -5.71 3.34 -0.62
C ASN A 240 -6.30 1.94 -0.53
N LEU A 241 -6.89 1.48 -1.63
CA LEU A 241 -7.76 0.30 -1.63
C LEU A 241 -7.03 -0.98 -1.26
N PRO A 242 -7.67 -1.87 -0.50
CA PRO A 242 -7.11 -3.16 -0.16
C PRO A 242 -6.75 -3.96 -1.42
N HIS A 243 -5.65 -4.71 -1.35
CA HIS A 243 -5.21 -5.65 -2.38
C HIS A 243 -5.31 -5.07 -3.79
N HIS A 244 -4.73 -3.88 -3.96
CA HIS A 244 -4.67 -3.13 -5.24
C HIS A 244 -6.04 -2.86 -5.88
N GLY A 245 -7.13 -2.91 -5.14
CA GLY A 245 -8.48 -2.82 -5.68
C GLY A 245 -8.97 -4.12 -6.33
N SER A 246 -8.51 -5.27 -5.86
CA SER A 246 -9.02 -6.59 -6.26
C SER A 246 -10.50 -6.75 -5.91
N ARG A 247 -11.34 -7.13 -6.87
CA ARG A 247 -12.77 -7.41 -6.62
C ARG A 247 -12.96 -8.52 -5.57
N HIS A 248 -12.02 -9.44 -5.49
CA HIS A 248 -12.06 -10.52 -4.52
C HIS A 248 -12.02 -10.00 -3.08
N ASP A 249 -11.26 -8.93 -2.81
CA ASP A 249 -11.09 -8.37 -1.47
C ASP A 249 -11.75 -7.00 -1.28
N CYS A 250 -12.26 -6.39 -2.36
CA CYS A 250 -13.04 -5.17 -2.37
C CYS A 250 -14.50 -5.47 -2.76
N SER A 251 -15.21 -6.28 -1.95
CA SER A 251 -16.64 -6.48 -2.16
C SER A 251 -17.44 -5.18 -1.91
N ASP A 252 -18.68 -5.10 -2.37
CA ASP A 252 -19.53 -3.93 -2.15
C ASP A 252 -19.66 -3.60 -0.66
N GLU A 253 -19.77 -4.63 0.20
CA GLU A 253 -19.86 -4.48 1.64
C GLU A 253 -18.58 -3.93 2.27
N VAL A 254 -17.41 -4.35 1.75
CA VAL A 254 -16.11 -3.81 2.19
C VAL A 254 -15.97 -2.36 1.76
N LEU A 255 -16.31 -2.03 0.53
CA LEU A 255 -16.25 -0.66 0.03
C LEU A 255 -17.21 0.27 0.76
N LEU A 256 -18.44 -0.17 1.05
CA LEU A 256 -19.39 0.58 1.87
C LEU A 256 -18.91 0.80 3.30
N GLN A 257 -18.16 -0.14 3.86
CA GLN A 257 -17.57 -0.02 5.20
C GLN A 257 -16.42 0.98 5.24
N LEU A 258 -15.58 0.98 4.20
CA LEU A 258 -14.37 1.79 4.14
C LEU A 258 -14.69 3.28 4.04
N PHE A 259 -15.60 3.65 3.14
CA PHE A 259 -15.86 5.04 2.81
C PHE A 259 -16.91 5.70 3.67
N ALA A 260 -16.71 6.98 3.97
CA ALA A 260 -17.74 7.82 4.56
C ALA A 260 -18.98 7.85 3.67
N SER A 261 -20.16 8.00 4.30
CA SER A 261 -21.43 8.03 3.56
C SER A 261 -21.64 9.33 2.79
N ARG A 262 -20.93 10.40 3.14
CA ARG A 262 -21.08 11.75 2.58
C ARG A 262 -19.71 12.46 2.47
N GLY A 263 -19.67 13.54 1.70
CA GLY A 263 -18.49 14.39 1.50
C GLY A 263 -17.66 13.94 0.29
N ASP A 264 -16.55 14.66 0.08
CA ASP A 264 -15.60 14.31 -0.96
C ASP A 264 -14.83 13.04 -0.58
N ARG A 265 -14.88 12.05 -1.47
CA ARG A 265 -14.29 10.74 -1.25
C ARG A 265 -13.39 10.36 -2.40
N ALA A 266 -12.25 9.76 -2.08
CA ALA A 266 -11.31 9.29 -3.08
C ALA A 266 -10.81 7.87 -2.77
N GLY A 267 -10.83 7.01 -3.78
CA GLY A 267 -10.21 5.70 -3.75
C GLY A 267 -8.92 5.71 -4.55
N VAL A 268 -7.80 5.41 -3.90
CA VAL A 268 -6.49 5.32 -4.57
C VAL A 268 -6.16 3.85 -4.79
N ASN A 269 -5.87 3.50 -6.03
CA ASN A 269 -5.49 2.15 -6.41
C ASN A 269 -3.99 2.11 -6.70
N SER A 270 -3.25 1.30 -5.95
CA SER A 270 -1.89 0.91 -6.30
C SER A 270 -1.96 -0.10 -7.46
N ALA A 271 -2.26 0.39 -8.66
CA ALA A 271 -2.61 -0.44 -9.80
C ALA A 271 -1.40 -1.26 -10.27
N ASN A 272 -1.59 -2.57 -10.47
CA ASN A 272 -0.51 -3.49 -10.82
C ASN A 272 -0.21 -3.57 -12.32
N GLY A 273 -0.94 -2.85 -13.16
CA GLY A 273 -0.76 -2.84 -14.60
C GLY A 273 -1.30 -4.07 -15.35
N HIS A 274 -1.85 -5.06 -14.64
CA HIS A 274 -2.32 -6.32 -15.22
C HIS A 274 -3.82 -6.56 -14.97
N SER A 275 -4.24 -6.73 -13.73
CA SER A 275 -5.59 -7.16 -13.37
C SER A 275 -6.25 -6.26 -12.31
N HIS A 276 -5.48 -5.46 -11.61
CA HIS A 276 -5.99 -4.62 -10.53
C HIS A 276 -5.66 -3.14 -10.76
N PRO A 277 -6.59 -2.25 -10.41
CA PRO A 277 -7.92 -2.51 -9.84
C PRO A 277 -8.84 -3.25 -10.81
N SER A 278 -9.74 -4.06 -10.23
CA SER A 278 -10.80 -4.69 -11.00
C SER A 278 -11.79 -3.64 -11.52
N PHE A 279 -12.34 -3.89 -12.69
CA PHE A 279 -13.28 -2.98 -13.36
C PHE A 279 -14.49 -2.65 -12.46
N GLU A 280 -15.06 -3.67 -11.83
CA GLU A 280 -16.24 -3.56 -10.97
C GLU A 280 -15.98 -2.67 -9.75
N VAL A 281 -14.74 -2.61 -9.26
CA VAL A 281 -14.34 -1.75 -8.13
C VAL A 281 -14.33 -0.29 -8.58
N ILE A 282 -13.83 0.01 -9.78
CA ILE A 282 -13.85 1.37 -10.33
C ILE A 282 -15.29 1.81 -10.60
N GLU A 283 -16.11 0.96 -11.22
CA GLU A 283 -17.54 1.26 -11.45
C GLU A 283 -18.30 1.47 -10.15
N TRP A 284 -18.01 0.67 -9.12
CA TRP A 284 -18.64 0.86 -7.81
C TRP A 284 -18.28 2.23 -7.25
N MET A 285 -17.00 2.63 -7.29
CA MET A 285 -16.57 3.95 -6.82
C MET A 285 -17.32 5.06 -7.54
N GLU A 286 -17.39 5.03 -8.86
CA GLU A 286 -18.09 6.06 -9.64
C GLU A 286 -19.58 6.13 -9.32
N ARG A 287 -20.26 4.99 -9.29
CA ARG A 287 -21.69 4.93 -8.95
C ARG A 287 -22.00 5.46 -7.55
N ASN A 288 -21.03 5.33 -6.63
CA ASN A 288 -21.19 5.78 -5.24
C ASN A 288 -20.56 7.16 -4.97
N GLY A 289 -20.15 7.89 -6.02
CA GLY A 289 -19.57 9.24 -5.89
C GLY A 289 -18.18 9.26 -5.24
N VAL A 290 -17.43 8.18 -5.33
CA VAL A 290 -16.02 8.10 -4.91
C VAL A 290 -15.14 8.31 -6.12
N LYS A 291 -14.23 9.30 -6.07
CA LYS A 291 -13.31 9.58 -7.19
C LYS A 291 -12.20 8.53 -7.25
N PRO A 292 -12.06 7.78 -8.36
CA PRO A 292 -10.98 6.82 -8.51
C PRO A 292 -9.68 7.50 -8.95
N TYR A 293 -8.58 7.09 -8.32
CA TYR A 293 -7.20 7.44 -8.68
C TYR A 293 -6.38 6.16 -8.81
N CYS A 294 -5.61 6.01 -9.88
CA CYS A 294 -4.76 4.85 -10.09
C CYS A 294 -3.31 5.28 -10.28
N THR A 295 -2.37 4.53 -9.69
CA THR A 295 -0.95 4.79 -9.89
C THR A 295 -0.44 4.28 -11.23
N ASN A 296 -1.14 3.31 -11.85
CA ASN A 296 -0.76 2.73 -13.14
C ASN A 296 -1.99 2.49 -14.01
N LEU A 297 -1.76 2.24 -15.29
CA LEU A 297 -2.80 1.85 -16.25
C LEU A 297 -3.12 0.36 -16.12
N ILE A 298 -4.36 0.01 -16.42
CA ILE A 298 -4.83 -1.36 -16.53
C ILE A 298 -5.36 -1.63 -17.95
N PRO A 299 -5.49 -2.89 -18.38
CA PRO A 299 -5.95 -3.22 -19.72
C PRO A 299 -7.29 -2.56 -20.10
N GLN A 300 -8.20 -2.42 -19.14
CA GLN A 300 -9.50 -1.78 -19.34
C GLN A 300 -9.40 -0.29 -19.71
N CYS A 301 -8.37 0.41 -19.26
CA CYS A 301 -8.13 1.79 -19.67
C CYS A 301 -7.99 1.90 -21.20
N GLY A 302 -7.35 0.90 -21.83
CA GLY A 302 -7.19 0.87 -23.27
C GLY A 302 -8.38 0.39 -24.05
N ALA A 303 -9.07 -0.59 -23.53
CA ALA A 303 -10.30 -1.04 -24.16
C ALA A 303 -11.31 0.11 -24.26
N ASN A 304 -11.40 0.95 -23.22
CA ASN A 304 -12.23 2.14 -23.23
C ASN A 304 -11.68 3.23 -24.17
N ALA A 305 -10.38 3.49 -24.14
CA ALA A 305 -9.77 4.43 -25.09
C ALA A 305 -9.98 4.00 -26.52
N GLN A 306 -9.82 2.71 -26.84
CA GLN A 306 -10.08 2.12 -28.14
C GLN A 306 -11.55 2.29 -28.59
N ARG A 307 -12.49 2.01 -27.67
CA ARG A 307 -13.92 2.15 -27.93
C ARG A 307 -14.32 3.59 -28.20
N LEU A 308 -13.72 4.55 -27.48
CA LEU A 308 -13.98 5.97 -27.65
C LEU A 308 -13.32 6.54 -28.92
N LEU A 309 -12.19 6.00 -29.34
CA LEU A 309 -11.46 6.44 -30.53
C LEU A 309 -11.80 5.64 -31.79
N ASN A 310 -12.70 4.66 -31.73
CA ASN A 310 -13.06 3.78 -32.85
C ASN A 310 -11.86 3.10 -33.55
N LEU A 311 -10.81 2.77 -32.78
CA LEU A 311 -9.59 2.20 -33.33
C LEU A 311 -9.61 0.65 -33.24
N PRO A 312 -9.40 -0.07 -34.33
CA PRO A 312 -9.36 -1.53 -34.34
C PRO A 312 -8.01 -2.10 -33.83
N ASN A 313 -8.04 -3.21 -33.10
CA ASN A 313 -6.91 -4.10 -32.78
C ASN A 313 -5.76 -3.54 -31.90
N LEU A 314 -6.07 -2.97 -30.74
CA LEU A 314 -5.04 -2.40 -29.84
C LEU A 314 -4.72 -3.22 -28.58
N GLU A 315 -5.16 -4.46 -28.51
CA GLU A 315 -5.12 -5.25 -27.27
C GLU A 315 -3.73 -5.58 -26.70
N THR A 316 -2.66 -5.50 -27.49
CA THR A 316 -1.36 -6.07 -27.09
C THR A 316 -0.26 -5.09 -26.68
N ARG A 317 -0.44 -3.77 -26.80
CA ARG A 317 0.61 -2.78 -26.47
C ARG A 317 0.07 -1.50 -25.81
N LEU A 318 -0.86 -1.63 -24.94
CA LEU A 318 -1.61 -0.51 -24.38
C LEU A 318 -0.75 0.59 -23.74
N GLY A 319 0.15 0.23 -22.85
CA GLY A 319 0.98 1.21 -22.15
C GLY A 319 1.93 1.96 -23.11
N GLN A 320 2.46 1.30 -24.13
CA GLN A 320 3.29 1.94 -25.15
C GLN A 320 2.45 2.85 -26.02
N TRP A 321 1.30 2.35 -26.50
CA TRP A 321 0.42 3.13 -27.36
C TRP A 321 -0.12 4.39 -26.67
N VAL A 322 -0.54 4.29 -25.41
CA VAL A 322 -1.00 5.47 -24.65
C VAL A 322 0.12 6.49 -24.51
N ARG A 323 1.36 6.04 -24.29
CA ARG A 323 2.54 6.93 -24.28
C ARG A 323 2.79 7.56 -25.64
N ASP A 324 2.69 6.78 -26.71
CA ASP A 324 2.94 7.25 -28.08
C ASP A 324 1.86 8.24 -28.53
N VAL A 325 0.59 7.99 -28.21
CA VAL A 325 -0.52 8.94 -28.44
C VAL A 325 -0.33 10.20 -27.60
N ALA A 326 0.00 10.07 -26.32
CA ALA A 326 0.26 11.21 -25.46
C ALA A 326 1.47 12.03 -25.96
N ALA A 327 2.53 11.38 -26.41
CA ALA A 327 3.70 12.03 -27.00
C ALA A 327 3.37 12.73 -28.32
N SER A 328 2.56 12.11 -29.19
CA SER A 328 2.15 12.69 -30.47
C SER A 328 1.21 13.88 -30.32
N LEU A 329 0.43 13.92 -29.24
CA LEU A 329 -0.51 15.01 -28.94
C LEU A 329 0.13 16.13 -28.09
N GLY A 330 1.40 15.94 -27.67
CA GLY A 330 2.26 16.98 -27.10
C GLY A 330 1.86 17.54 -25.74
N THR A 331 0.67 17.23 -25.20
CA THR A 331 0.12 17.91 -24.02
C THR A 331 -0.58 17.02 -23.02
N VAL A 332 -0.88 15.76 -23.34
CA VAL A 332 -1.64 14.87 -22.45
C VAL A 332 -0.84 13.65 -22.07
N GLN A 333 -0.46 13.59 -20.81
CA GLN A 333 0.13 12.37 -20.25
C GLN A 333 -0.98 11.51 -19.62
N PRO A 334 -0.91 10.18 -19.73
CA PRO A 334 -1.91 9.31 -19.11
C PRO A 334 -1.94 9.48 -17.58
N CYS A 335 -3.03 9.08 -16.96
CA CYS A 335 -3.23 9.16 -15.52
C CYS A 335 -2.32 8.21 -14.70
N GLN A 336 -1.22 7.79 -15.30
CA GLN A 336 -0.19 6.96 -14.69
C GLN A 336 0.79 7.84 -13.90
N GLY A 337 1.17 7.43 -12.71
CA GLY A 337 2.14 8.13 -11.88
C GLY A 337 1.76 8.11 -10.41
N ASP A 338 2.51 8.83 -9.61
CA ASP A 338 2.26 8.91 -8.17
C ASP A 338 0.97 9.68 -7.88
N VAL A 339 0.29 9.25 -6.83
CA VAL A 339 -0.89 9.94 -6.29
C VAL A 339 -0.50 10.53 -4.93
N SER A 340 -0.72 11.83 -4.76
CA SER A 340 -0.49 12.51 -3.50
C SER A 340 -1.83 12.91 -2.86
N VAL A 341 -1.96 12.64 -1.57
CA VAL A 341 -3.09 13.04 -0.74
C VAL A 341 -2.57 14.00 0.31
N ALA A 342 -3.18 15.17 0.44
CA ALA A 342 -2.86 16.14 1.48
C ALA A 342 -4.11 16.42 2.33
N VAL A 343 -3.94 16.41 3.65
CA VAL A 343 -4.98 16.76 4.63
C VAL A 343 -4.47 17.91 5.49
N ASP A 344 -5.21 18.98 5.55
CA ASP A 344 -4.88 20.12 6.42
C ASP A 344 -5.41 19.95 7.85
N SER A 345 -5.09 20.91 8.73
CA SER A 345 -5.55 20.87 10.13
C SER A 345 -7.06 21.06 10.31
N PHE A 346 -7.77 21.45 9.27
CA PHE A 346 -9.23 21.59 9.26
C PHE A 346 -9.93 20.36 8.65
N GLY A 347 -9.15 19.38 8.19
CA GLY A 347 -9.66 18.17 7.55
C GLY A 347 -9.95 18.32 6.07
N ASN A 348 -9.61 19.45 5.45
CA ASN A 348 -9.76 19.58 4.01
C ASN A 348 -8.78 18.64 3.31
N THR A 349 -9.28 17.93 2.32
CA THR A 349 -8.52 16.93 1.58
C THR A 349 -8.28 17.37 0.14
N ASN A 350 -7.05 17.27 -0.31
CA ASN A 350 -6.68 17.47 -1.71
C ASN A 350 -5.95 16.24 -2.23
N VAL A 351 -6.46 15.65 -3.31
CA VAL A 351 -5.84 14.49 -3.98
C VAL A 351 -5.37 14.92 -5.36
N THR A 352 -4.08 14.74 -5.61
CA THR A 352 -3.43 15.13 -6.86
C THR A 352 -2.71 13.96 -7.49
N ARG A 353 -2.62 13.95 -8.82
CA ARG A 353 -1.81 13.02 -9.61
C ARG A 353 -0.49 13.68 -9.99
N GLN A 354 0.56 12.90 -10.14
CA GLN A 354 1.85 13.39 -10.64
C GLN A 354 1.70 14.04 -12.02
N PHE A 355 0.91 13.44 -12.87
CA PHE A 355 0.53 14.00 -14.17
C PHE A 355 -0.94 14.40 -14.10
N ALA A 356 -1.24 15.69 -14.24
CA ALA A 356 -2.57 16.29 -14.00
C ALA A 356 -3.57 15.94 -15.11
N ASN A 357 -3.90 14.64 -15.32
CA ASN A 357 -4.50 14.29 -16.58
C ASN A 357 -5.71 13.39 -16.54
N ALA A 358 -6.31 13.36 -17.67
CA ALA A 358 -7.50 12.67 -18.05
C ALA A 358 -7.46 11.19 -17.65
N CYS A 359 -8.43 10.72 -16.91
CA CYS A 359 -8.62 9.30 -16.72
C CYS A 359 -9.14 8.70 -18.03
N LEU A 360 -8.32 7.88 -18.70
CA LEU A 360 -8.70 7.21 -19.94
C LEU A 360 -9.93 6.31 -19.75
N TYR A 361 -10.08 5.74 -18.59
CA TYR A 361 -11.25 4.95 -18.22
C TYR A 361 -12.53 5.79 -18.24
N ARG A 362 -12.49 7.01 -17.69
CA ARG A 362 -13.63 7.92 -17.61
C ARG A 362 -13.90 8.70 -18.90
N GLY A 363 -13.09 8.50 -19.93
CA GLY A 363 -13.22 9.29 -21.15
C GLY A 363 -12.91 10.78 -20.95
N GLU A 364 -12.12 11.14 -19.93
CA GLU A 364 -11.71 12.51 -19.65
C GLU A 364 -10.66 12.96 -20.66
N PHE A 365 -11.09 13.19 -21.91
CA PHE A 365 -10.23 13.66 -23.00
C PHE A 365 -10.24 15.19 -23.15
N ALA A 366 -10.75 15.93 -22.19
CA ALA A 366 -10.98 17.36 -22.29
C ALA A 366 -9.71 18.19 -22.62
N GLY A 367 -8.51 17.68 -22.39
CA GLY A 367 -7.26 18.31 -22.80
C GLY A 367 -6.79 17.94 -24.22
N LEU A 368 -7.44 16.98 -24.90
CA LEU A 368 -7.04 16.50 -26.22
C LEU A 368 -7.77 17.19 -27.37
N GLY A 369 -8.69 18.12 -27.08
CA GLY A 369 -9.55 18.69 -28.11
C GLY A 369 -10.49 17.68 -28.78
N LEU A 370 -10.59 16.47 -28.23
CA LEU A 370 -11.48 15.41 -28.65
C LEU A 370 -12.76 15.51 -27.82
N ASN A 371 -13.82 16.10 -28.40
CA ASN A 371 -15.12 16.03 -27.78
C ASN A 371 -15.57 14.55 -27.75
N PRO A 372 -16.17 14.08 -26.65
CA PRO A 372 -16.84 12.77 -26.66
C PRO A 372 -17.93 12.80 -27.72
N LEU A 373 -17.88 11.85 -28.66
CA LEU A 373 -18.92 11.61 -29.65
C LEU A 373 -20.21 11.10 -29.01
#